data_c9c57ba65d9b4f92ea10ccacc0569363
#
_entry.id   c9c57ba65d9b4f92ea10ccacc0569363
#
_cell.length_a   1.000
_cell.length_b   1.000
_cell.length_c   1.000
_cell.angle_alpha   90.00
_cell.angle_beta   90.00
_cell.angle_gamma   90.00
#
_symmetry.space_group_name_H-M   'P 1'
#
loop_
_entity.id
_entity.type
_entity.pdbx_description
1 polymer ?
#
loop_
_entity_poly.entity_id
_entity_poly.type
_entity_poly.pdbx_seq_one_letter_code
_entity_poly.pdbx_strand_id
1 'polypeptide(L)'
;RFSSEHNERLLHSHGQHSTDEVYKVLYNKLDQFADLVFYIESEEETVKLIDLAQKHNVCLIPYGGGTNVTNALRPPKEEKRMVVSVDTRRMASVESVDEQNLMVTVGAGITGKVLEEKLNKRGFTVGHEPDSSEFSTVGGWISTNAAGMKKHKYGNIEDIVQTLRMVTP
;
A
#
# COMPACT_ATOMS: atom_id res chain seq x y z
N ARG A 1 -1.24 12.39 -10.63
CA ARG A 1 -1.20 11.67 -11.92
C ARG A 1 -2.22 10.54 -11.92
N PHE A 2 -2.82 10.21 -13.08
CA PHE A 2 -3.77 9.10 -13.19
C PHE A 2 -3.50 8.26 -14.45
N SER A 3 -4.05 7.04 -14.47
CA SER A 3 -4.05 6.15 -15.62
C SER A 3 -5.42 5.45 -15.76
N SER A 4 -5.93 5.37 -16.98
CA SER A 4 -7.11 4.60 -17.37
C SER A 4 -6.74 3.38 -18.24
N GLU A 5 -5.45 3.14 -18.41
CA GLU A 5 -4.94 2.02 -19.20
C GLU A 5 -5.37 0.67 -18.61
N HIS A 6 -5.82 -0.24 -19.47
CA HIS A 6 -6.37 -1.53 -19.05
C HIS A 6 -5.42 -2.33 -18.17
N ASN A 7 -4.16 -2.44 -18.56
CA ASN A 7 -3.16 -3.23 -17.83
C ASN A 7 -2.85 -2.61 -16.45
N GLU A 8 -2.80 -1.29 -16.35
CA GLU A 8 -2.60 -0.57 -15.09
C GLU A 8 -3.76 -0.82 -14.12
N ARG A 9 -4.98 -0.68 -14.60
CA ARG A 9 -6.20 -0.92 -13.84
C ARG A 9 -6.30 -2.37 -13.36
N LEU A 10 -6.00 -3.31 -14.24
CA LEU A 10 -5.96 -4.73 -13.93
C LEU A 10 -4.94 -5.01 -12.82
N LEU A 11 -3.71 -4.53 -12.98
CA LEU A 11 -2.61 -4.75 -12.02
C LEU A 11 -2.93 -4.22 -10.62
N HIS A 12 -3.68 -3.13 -10.53
CA HIS A 12 -4.06 -2.50 -9.27
C HIS A 12 -5.31 -3.09 -8.61
N SER A 13 -5.88 -4.15 -9.16
CA SER A 13 -7.15 -4.73 -8.71
C SER A 13 -7.03 -6.13 -8.12
N HIS A 14 -5.82 -6.66 -7.98
CA HIS A 14 -5.58 -8.00 -7.47
C HIS A 14 -4.22 -8.13 -6.80
N GLY A 15 -4.07 -9.16 -5.96
CA GLY A 15 -2.83 -9.49 -5.25
C GLY A 15 -2.06 -10.70 -5.80
N GLN A 16 -2.61 -11.43 -6.77
CA GLN A 16 -2.04 -12.67 -7.35
C GLN A 16 -1.74 -13.78 -6.32
N HIS A 17 -2.59 -13.92 -5.29
CA HIS A 17 -2.33 -14.83 -4.18
C HIS A 17 -3.04 -16.18 -4.24
N SER A 18 -3.97 -16.35 -5.15
CA SER A 18 -4.64 -17.63 -5.35
C SER A 18 -4.53 -18.10 -6.79
N THR A 19 -4.56 -19.42 -6.99
CA THR A 19 -4.56 -20.01 -8.34
C THR A 19 -5.77 -19.55 -9.15
N ASP A 20 -6.93 -19.39 -8.51
CA ASP A 20 -8.14 -18.85 -9.14
C ASP A 20 -7.92 -17.40 -9.63
N GLU A 21 -7.32 -16.55 -8.79
CA GLU A 21 -7.05 -15.17 -9.16
C GLU A 21 -6.02 -15.08 -10.29
N VAL A 22 -4.93 -15.83 -10.19
CA VAL A 22 -3.91 -15.90 -11.26
C VAL A 22 -4.54 -16.38 -12.56
N TYR A 23 -5.38 -17.41 -12.52
CA TYR A 23 -6.12 -17.90 -13.69
C TYR A 23 -7.02 -16.80 -14.29
N LYS A 24 -7.80 -16.12 -13.45
CA LYS A 24 -8.71 -15.05 -13.90
C LYS A 24 -7.95 -13.87 -14.52
N VAL A 25 -6.80 -13.51 -13.97
CA VAL A 25 -5.94 -12.45 -14.53
C VAL A 25 -5.39 -12.87 -15.89
N LEU A 26 -4.78 -14.06 -15.97
CA LEU A 26 -4.17 -14.56 -17.20
C LEU A 26 -5.16 -14.69 -18.36
N TYR A 27 -6.39 -15.07 -18.07
CA TYR A 27 -7.43 -15.28 -19.08
C TYR A 27 -8.42 -14.11 -19.20
N ASN A 28 -8.11 -12.96 -18.57
CA ASN A 28 -8.96 -11.76 -18.56
C ASN A 28 -10.40 -12.05 -18.11
N LYS A 29 -10.52 -12.82 -17.01
CA LYS A 29 -11.79 -13.27 -16.43
C LYS A 29 -12.08 -12.66 -15.06
N LEU A 30 -11.39 -11.59 -14.69
CA LEU A 30 -11.74 -10.84 -13.48
C LEU A 30 -13.12 -10.21 -13.67
N ASP A 31 -14.01 -10.46 -12.71
CA ASP A 31 -15.40 -9.99 -12.77
C ASP A 31 -15.46 -8.45 -12.68
N GLN A 32 -14.57 -7.86 -11.88
CA GLN A 32 -14.47 -6.41 -11.68
C GLN A 32 -13.02 -6.01 -11.41
N PHE A 33 -12.65 -4.82 -11.88
CA PHE A 33 -11.39 -4.15 -11.58
C PHE A 33 -11.58 -2.63 -11.57
N ALA A 34 -10.61 -1.90 -11.04
CA ALA A 34 -10.70 -0.46 -10.91
C ALA A 34 -10.97 0.25 -12.24
N ASP A 35 -11.79 1.30 -12.20
CA ASP A 35 -12.06 2.14 -13.37
C ASP A 35 -10.92 3.10 -13.68
N LEU A 36 -10.18 3.49 -12.63
CA LEU A 36 -9.07 4.42 -12.73
C LEU A 36 -8.00 4.07 -11.69
N VAL A 37 -6.74 4.32 -12.02
CA VAL A 37 -5.63 4.33 -11.06
C VAL A 37 -5.21 5.77 -10.84
N PHE A 38 -5.14 6.21 -9.59
CA PHE A 38 -4.65 7.52 -9.22
C PHE A 38 -3.39 7.41 -8.37
N TYR A 39 -2.30 8.04 -8.80
CA TYR A 39 -1.02 8.04 -8.09
C TYR A 39 -0.92 9.29 -7.23
N ILE A 40 -0.90 9.12 -5.91
CA ILE A 40 -0.74 10.22 -4.95
C ILE A 40 0.74 10.38 -4.56
N GLU A 41 1.14 11.62 -4.31
CA GLU A 41 2.52 11.98 -3.97
C GLU A 41 2.60 12.72 -2.63
N SER A 42 1.47 13.20 -2.10
CA SER A 42 1.43 13.95 -0.84
C SER A 42 0.13 13.74 -0.03
N GLU A 43 0.18 14.16 1.22
CA GLU A 43 -0.98 14.18 2.11
C GLU A 43 -2.07 15.12 1.59
N GLU A 44 -1.69 16.31 1.09
CA GLU A 44 -2.62 17.28 0.54
C GLU A 44 -3.38 16.74 -0.68
N GLU A 45 -2.70 15.97 -1.54
CA GLU A 45 -3.37 15.29 -2.65
C GLU A 45 -4.33 14.23 -2.15
N THR A 46 -3.97 13.51 -1.08
CA THR A 46 -4.83 12.50 -0.46
C THR A 46 -6.12 13.14 0.07
N VAL A 47 -6.02 14.24 0.83
CA VAL A 47 -7.18 14.98 1.34
C VAL A 47 -8.08 15.42 0.20
N LYS A 48 -7.53 16.09 -0.81
CA LYS A 48 -8.31 16.56 -1.97
C LYS A 48 -8.98 15.41 -2.73
N LEU A 49 -8.31 14.27 -2.85
CA LEU A 49 -8.88 13.10 -3.51
C LEU A 49 -10.06 12.52 -2.72
N ILE A 50 -9.95 12.45 -1.39
CA ILE A 50 -11.05 11.99 -0.52
C ILE A 50 -12.24 12.94 -0.60
N ASP A 51 -12.02 14.25 -0.53
CA ASP A 51 -13.08 15.26 -0.68
C ASP A 51 -13.82 15.14 -2.02
N LEU A 52 -13.07 14.94 -3.11
CA LEU A 52 -13.64 14.72 -4.44
C LEU A 52 -14.43 13.42 -4.51
N ALA A 53 -13.89 12.34 -3.92
CA ALA A 53 -14.55 11.04 -3.90
C ALA A 53 -15.88 11.09 -3.14
N GLN A 54 -15.93 11.77 -1.99
CA GLN A 54 -17.15 11.99 -1.23
C GLN A 54 -18.17 12.80 -2.05
N LYS A 55 -17.73 13.93 -2.63
CA LYS A 55 -18.58 14.81 -3.43
C LYS A 55 -19.21 14.10 -4.63
N HIS A 56 -18.49 13.20 -5.27
CA HIS A 56 -18.89 12.52 -6.49
C HIS A 56 -19.31 11.06 -6.27
N ASN A 57 -19.42 10.60 -5.02
CA ASN A 57 -19.79 9.26 -4.65
C ASN A 57 -18.92 8.19 -5.33
N VAL A 58 -17.59 8.34 -5.22
CA VAL A 58 -16.57 7.45 -5.78
C VAL A 58 -16.06 6.49 -4.70
N CYS A 59 -15.83 5.23 -5.06
CA CYS A 59 -15.19 4.24 -4.19
C CYS A 59 -13.67 4.31 -4.35
N LEU A 60 -12.94 4.55 -3.24
CA LEU A 60 -11.48 4.54 -3.23
C LEU A 60 -10.95 3.25 -2.62
N ILE A 61 -10.00 2.62 -3.28
CA ILE A 61 -9.29 1.42 -2.77
C ILE A 61 -7.80 1.76 -2.71
N PRO A 62 -7.20 1.85 -1.52
CA PRO A 62 -5.76 2.14 -1.40
C PRO A 62 -4.92 0.96 -1.90
N TYR A 63 -3.85 1.29 -2.62
CA TYR A 63 -2.89 0.34 -3.18
C TYR A 63 -1.47 0.71 -2.71
N GLY A 64 -0.76 -0.28 -2.16
CA GLY A 64 0.67 -0.19 -1.86
C GLY A 64 1.46 -1.10 -2.80
N GLY A 65 1.98 -2.21 -2.30
CA GLY A 65 2.70 -3.21 -3.10
C GLY A 65 1.83 -4.29 -3.75
N GLY A 66 0.53 -4.31 -3.50
CA GLY A 66 -0.36 -5.33 -4.02
C GLY A 66 -0.18 -6.74 -3.43
N THR A 67 0.48 -6.86 -2.29
CA THR A 67 0.93 -8.14 -1.72
C THR A 67 0.01 -8.72 -0.64
N ASN A 68 -1.17 -8.13 -0.41
CA ASN A 68 -2.10 -8.66 0.58
C ASN A 68 -2.74 -9.98 0.13
N VAL A 69 -3.02 -10.86 1.08
CA VAL A 69 -3.69 -12.16 0.85
C VAL A 69 -5.18 -12.15 1.18
N THR A 70 -5.74 -10.97 1.48
CA THR A 70 -7.10 -10.79 1.98
C THR A 70 -8.10 -10.36 0.91
N ASN A 71 -7.67 -10.29 -0.35
CA ASN A 71 -8.44 -9.73 -1.48
C ASN A 71 -8.85 -8.26 -1.29
N ALA A 72 -8.13 -7.49 -0.46
CA ALA A 72 -8.45 -6.11 -0.14
C ALA A 72 -8.39 -5.15 -1.33
N LEU A 73 -7.73 -5.53 -2.42
CA LEU A 73 -7.63 -4.74 -3.66
C LEU A 73 -8.77 -4.99 -4.63
N ARG A 74 -9.53 -6.07 -4.41
CA ARG A 74 -10.63 -6.45 -5.31
C ARG A 74 -11.84 -5.58 -5.04
N PRO A 75 -12.41 -4.90 -6.05
CA PRO A 75 -13.67 -4.21 -5.89
C PRO A 75 -14.78 -5.16 -5.41
N PRO A 76 -15.64 -4.73 -4.48
CA PRO A 76 -16.79 -5.53 -4.07
C PRO A 76 -17.71 -5.84 -5.27
N LYS A 77 -18.23 -7.07 -5.36
CA LYS A 77 -19.08 -7.49 -6.49
C LYS A 77 -20.32 -6.62 -6.70
N GLU A 78 -20.87 -6.08 -5.63
CA GLU A 78 -22.08 -5.25 -5.65
C GLU A 78 -21.77 -3.74 -5.82
N GLU A 79 -20.50 -3.37 -5.93
CA GLU A 79 -20.12 -1.97 -6.09
C GLU A 79 -20.53 -1.46 -7.46
N LYS A 80 -21.33 -0.37 -7.45
CA LYS A 80 -21.85 0.28 -8.66
C LYS A 80 -21.24 1.66 -8.89
N ARG A 81 -20.55 2.20 -7.89
CA ARG A 81 -19.85 3.47 -8.01
C ARG A 81 -18.61 3.29 -8.88
N MET A 82 -18.11 4.39 -9.41
CA MET A 82 -16.77 4.42 -9.98
C MET A 82 -15.75 3.97 -8.91
N VAL A 83 -14.89 3.03 -9.25
CA VAL A 83 -13.83 2.52 -8.37
C VAL A 83 -12.49 3.09 -8.81
N VAL A 84 -11.83 3.79 -7.89
CA VAL A 84 -10.48 4.33 -8.12
C VAL A 84 -9.48 3.62 -7.20
N SER A 85 -8.49 2.97 -7.79
CA SER A 85 -7.32 2.47 -7.05
C SER A 85 -6.37 3.62 -6.78
N VAL A 86 -6.01 3.82 -5.52
CA VAL A 86 -5.16 4.93 -5.06
C VAL A 86 -3.77 4.41 -4.75
N ASP A 87 -2.85 4.57 -5.69
CA ASP A 87 -1.47 4.12 -5.56
C ASP A 87 -0.65 5.09 -4.70
N THR A 88 -0.19 4.60 -3.56
CA THR A 88 0.59 5.36 -2.57
C THR A 88 2.10 5.26 -2.77
N ARG A 89 2.59 4.43 -3.69
CA ARG A 89 4.03 4.11 -3.81
C ARG A 89 4.93 5.31 -4.11
N ARG A 90 4.36 6.43 -4.54
CA ARG A 90 5.12 7.67 -4.73
C ARG A 90 5.36 8.45 -3.43
N MET A 91 4.64 8.11 -2.36
CA MET A 91 4.90 8.62 -1.02
C MET A 91 6.02 7.80 -0.35
N ALA A 92 7.20 7.76 -0.95
CA ALA A 92 8.33 6.87 -0.58
C ALA A 92 9.51 7.60 0.05
N SER A 93 9.24 8.73 0.71
CA SER A 93 10.27 9.52 1.39
C SER A 93 10.76 8.84 2.69
N VAL A 94 12.01 9.11 3.06
CA VAL A 94 12.47 9.06 4.45
C VAL A 94 12.61 10.51 4.89
N GLU A 95 11.71 10.94 5.76
CA GLU A 95 11.60 12.34 6.16
C GLU A 95 12.62 12.71 7.24
N SER A 96 12.78 11.84 8.23
CA SER A 96 13.75 12.03 9.31
C SER A 96 14.22 10.71 9.89
N VAL A 97 15.43 10.70 10.44
CA VAL A 97 15.98 9.59 11.22
C VAL A 97 16.48 10.18 12.54
N ASP A 98 15.84 9.80 13.64
CA ASP A 98 16.24 10.13 14.99
C ASP A 98 17.10 8.98 15.55
N GLU A 99 18.40 9.14 15.48
CA GLU A 99 19.37 8.12 15.90
C GLU A 99 19.43 7.95 17.43
N GLN A 100 19.07 8.97 18.20
CA GLN A 100 19.06 8.89 19.67
C GLN A 100 17.89 8.06 20.19
N ASN A 101 16.71 8.26 19.61
CA ASN A 101 15.50 7.55 20.00
C ASN A 101 15.23 6.32 19.11
N LEU A 102 16.09 6.02 18.15
CA LEU A 102 15.98 4.92 17.20
C LEU A 102 14.64 4.96 16.44
N MET A 103 14.24 6.14 15.98
CA MET A 103 12.99 6.34 15.24
C MET A 103 13.26 6.84 13.83
N VAL A 104 12.40 6.43 12.90
CA VAL A 104 12.40 6.91 11.53
C VAL A 104 11.00 7.33 11.12
N THR A 105 10.87 8.51 10.50
CA THR A 105 9.62 8.96 9.88
C THR A 105 9.69 8.74 8.39
N VAL A 106 8.69 8.05 7.85
CA VAL A 106 8.67 7.63 6.44
C VAL A 106 7.30 7.84 5.81
N GLY A 107 7.29 8.02 4.51
CA GLY A 107 6.07 7.99 3.71
C GLY A 107 5.49 6.57 3.61
N ALA A 108 4.17 6.48 3.57
CA ALA A 108 3.43 5.21 3.57
C ALA A 108 3.76 4.29 2.38
N GLY A 109 4.18 4.87 1.26
CA GLY A 109 4.48 4.16 0.02
C GLY A 109 5.89 3.60 -0.09
N ILE A 110 6.77 3.81 0.90
CA ILE A 110 8.11 3.25 0.85
C ILE A 110 8.06 1.73 1.00
N THR A 111 8.78 1.01 0.14
CA THR A 111 8.88 -0.47 0.26
C THR A 111 9.89 -0.86 1.33
N GLY A 112 9.70 -2.07 1.89
CA GLY A 112 10.61 -2.61 2.90
C GLY A 112 12.06 -2.66 2.42
N LYS A 113 12.28 -3.12 1.20
CA LYS A 113 13.62 -3.17 0.59
C LYS A 113 14.28 -1.79 0.54
N VAL A 114 13.59 -0.78 0.02
CA VAL A 114 14.15 0.57 -0.09
C VAL A 114 14.41 1.18 1.28
N LEU A 115 13.53 0.95 2.24
CA LEU A 115 13.69 1.42 3.61
C LEU A 115 14.92 0.78 4.27
N GLU A 116 15.04 -0.56 4.20
CA GLU A 116 16.20 -1.28 4.75
C GLU A 116 17.51 -0.84 4.08
N GLU A 117 17.55 -0.69 2.76
CA GLU A 117 18.74 -0.19 2.05
C GLU A 117 19.18 1.20 2.53
N LYS A 118 18.22 2.09 2.78
CA LYS A 118 18.52 3.45 3.28
C LYS A 118 19.00 3.44 4.72
N LEU A 119 18.41 2.62 5.58
CA LEU A 119 18.79 2.53 7.00
C LEU A 119 20.10 1.77 7.19
N ASN A 120 20.33 0.68 6.46
CA ASN A 120 21.58 -0.09 6.54
C ASN A 120 22.81 0.74 6.19
N LYS A 121 22.72 1.71 5.28
CA LYS A 121 23.79 2.67 4.99
C LYS A 121 24.19 3.52 6.19
N ARG A 122 23.31 3.62 7.19
CA ARG A 122 23.51 4.35 8.45
C ARG A 122 23.78 3.41 9.64
N GLY A 123 23.84 2.09 9.41
CA GLY A 123 24.04 1.09 10.47
C GLY A 123 22.78 0.71 11.23
N PHE A 124 21.59 1.05 10.71
CA PHE A 124 20.29 0.75 11.32
C PHE A 124 19.48 -0.24 10.51
N THR A 125 18.47 -0.85 11.13
CA THR A 125 17.46 -1.71 10.52
C THR A 125 16.11 -1.48 11.18
N VAL A 126 15.01 -1.62 10.42
CA VAL A 126 13.66 -1.66 11.01
C VAL A 126 13.42 -2.99 11.71
N GLY A 127 14.00 -4.07 11.19
CA GLY A 127 13.80 -5.42 11.70
C GLY A 127 12.46 -6.06 11.33
N HIS A 128 11.54 -5.33 10.74
CA HIS A 128 10.31 -5.88 10.18
C HIS A 128 10.59 -6.43 8.79
N GLU A 129 10.45 -7.75 8.62
CA GLU A 129 10.80 -8.46 7.39
C GLU A 129 9.65 -9.40 6.99
N PRO A 130 8.58 -8.89 6.38
CA PRO A 130 7.55 -9.74 5.79
C PRO A 130 8.09 -10.40 4.52
N ASP A 131 7.51 -11.55 4.12
CA ASP A 131 7.95 -12.31 2.93
C ASP A 131 7.99 -11.47 1.66
N SER A 132 7.09 -10.51 1.54
CA SER A 132 6.96 -9.62 0.39
C SER A 132 7.71 -8.29 0.53
N SER A 133 8.74 -8.20 1.36
CA SER A 133 9.44 -6.93 1.69
C SER A 133 9.96 -6.16 0.47
N GLU A 134 10.22 -6.85 -0.66
CA GLU A 134 10.63 -6.20 -1.91
C GLU A 134 9.54 -5.34 -2.54
N PHE A 135 8.27 -5.69 -2.32
CA PHE A 135 7.10 -5.06 -2.96
C PHE A 135 6.19 -4.37 -1.94
N SER A 136 6.01 -4.97 -0.77
CA SER A 136 5.11 -4.44 0.26
C SER A 136 5.61 -3.12 0.83
N THR A 137 4.67 -2.24 1.13
CA THR A 137 4.94 -0.89 1.62
C THR A 137 4.65 -0.77 3.11
N VAL A 138 5.29 0.19 3.78
CA VAL A 138 5.08 0.45 5.21
C VAL A 138 3.61 0.73 5.51
N GLY A 139 2.94 1.53 4.70
CA GLY A 139 1.49 1.77 4.85
C GLY A 139 0.67 0.49 4.70
N GLY A 140 1.06 -0.39 3.77
CA GLY A 140 0.45 -1.70 3.60
C GLY A 140 0.66 -2.61 4.82
N TRP A 141 1.85 -2.62 5.42
CA TRP A 141 2.13 -3.39 6.64
C TRP A 141 1.20 -2.98 7.78
N ILE A 142 1.06 -1.67 8.00
CA ILE A 142 0.20 -1.12 9.05
C ILE A 142 -1.27 -1.46 8.79
N SER A 143 -1.72 -1.25 7.55
CA SER A 143 -3.13 -1.46 7.16
C SER A 143 -3.58 -2.92 7.27
N THR A 144 -2.66 -3.87 7.10
CA THR A 144 -2.97 -5.32 7.14
C THR A 144 -2.47 -6.01 8.42
N ASN A 145 -1.91 -5.25 9.35
CA ASN A 145 -1.29 -5.77 10.56
C ASN A 145 -0.27 -6.88 10.25
N ALA A 146 0.68 -6.58 9.37
CA ALA A 146 1.60 -7.56 8.81
C ALA A 146 2.56 -8.12 9.86
N ALA A 147 2.73 -9.44 9.85
CA ALA A 147 3.78 -10.11 10.63
C ALA A 147 5.09 -10.18 9.84
N GLY A 148 6.22 -10.14 10.54
CA GLY A 148 7.54 -10.27 9.96
C GLY A 148 8.25 -11.56 10.38
N MET A 149 9.20 -12.04 9.56
CA MET A 149 10.01 -13.24 9.83
C MET A 149 10.86 -13.10 11.10
N LYS A 150 11.23 -11.88 11.46
CA LYS A 150 12.06 -11.58 12.64
C LYS A 150 11.26 -11.13 13.87
N LYS A 151 9.95 -11.40 13.91
CA LYS A 151 9.04 -10.98 14.99
C LYS A 151 9.47 -11.38 16.40
N HIS A 152 10.18 -12.50 16.54
CA HIS A 152 10.69 -12.94 17.86
C HIS A 152 11.72 -11.99 18.47
N LYS A 153 12.38 -11.18 17.64
CA LYS A 153 13.37 -10.19 18.10
C LYS A 153 12.81 -8.77 18.12
N TYR A 154 12.05 -8.41 17.11
CA TYR A 154 11.66 -7.01 16.87
C TYR A 154 10.16 -6.74 17.12
N GLY A 155 9.36 -7.78 17.31
CA GLY A 155 7.91 -7.66 17.37
C GLY A 155 7.24 -7.66 15.99
N ASN A 156 5.92 -7.53 15.99
CA ASN A 156 5.11 -7.30 14.81
C ASN A 156 5.06 -5.80 14.48
N ILE A 157 4.35 -5.43 13.41
CA ILE A 157 4.27 -4.04 12.98
C ILE A 157 3.62 -3.14 14.06
N GLU A 158 2.63 -3.66 14.78
CA GLU A 158 1.96 -2.95 15.89
C GLU A 158 2.90 -2.66 17.07
N ASP A 159 3.93 -3.46 17.27
CA ASP A 159 4.95 -3.25 18.31
C ASP A 159 6.00 -2.24 17.88
N ILE A 160 6.23 -2.10 16.58
CA ILE A 160 7.29 -1.25 16.00
C ILE A 160 6.78 0.18 15.77
N VAL A 161 5.55 0.33 15.29
CA VAL A 161 4.97 1.65 14.94
C VAL A 161 4.67 2.45 16.21
N GLN A 162 5.26 3.64 16.31
CA GLN A 162 5.04 4.54 17.43
C GLN A 162 3.87 5.50 17.18
N THR A 163 3.83 6.08 15.99
CA THR A 163 2.78 7.01 15.57
C THR A 163 2.48 6.83 14.09
N LEU A 164 1.27 7.18 13.70
CA LEU A 164 0.89 7.24 12.29
C LEU A 164 0.01 8.46 12.04
N ARG A 165 0.06 8.96 10.81
CA ARG A 165 -0.87 9.97 10.32
C ARG A 165 -1.79 9.30 9.29
N MET A 166 -3.08 9.48 9.47
CA MET A 166 -4.11 8.85 8.64
C MET A 166 -5.07 9.93 8.15
N VAL A 167 -5.43 9.88 6.88
CA VAL A 167 -6.49 10.70 6.29
C VAL A 167 -7.73 9.82 6.16
N THR A 168 -8.83 10.29 6.74
CA THR A 168 -10.14 9.60 6.71
C THR A 168 -11.18 10.48 6.04
N PRO A 169 -12.26 9.89 5.49
CA PRO A 169 -13.41 10.62 4.97
C PRO A 169 -14.05 11.53 6.01
#